data_0c283b3e18822f3cf3cc2fdff43245b4
#
_entry.id   0c283b3e18822f3cf3cc2fdff43245b4
#
_cell.length_a   1.000
_cell.length_b   1.000
_cell.length_c   1.000
_cell.angle_alpha   90.00
_cell.angle_beta   90.00
_cell.angle_gamma   90.00
#
_symmetry.space_group_name_H-M   'P 1'
#
loop_
_entity.id
_entity.type
_entity.pdbx_description
1 polymer ?
#
loop_
_entity_poly.entity_id
_entity_poly.type
_entity_poly.pdbx_seq_one_letter_code
_entity_poly.pdbx_strand_id
1 'polypeptide(L)'
;MADHNGVDRSITAKAMRRDFGELHAVDGVDLEIPGGRIFGFLGPNGAGKSTLVKILTTILNPTAGRATVAGYDVQKQGGKVREAIGVALQDVGLDPLMTARELLMLQSELFGTPRDKARTMAERLLKTVGLDDVDPKKRAGAYSGGMKRRLDLALALVHDPRILFLDEPTSGLDPASRAAIWEEVRRLNDELGMTIFLTTQYLEEADRLADEIAIIDKGRIVAQGTPSDLKREVGDEVVELQFGSCEDAASADDALSAVAPNRQAGGRELRLYFGRAAENVPELVRALDGAGIRLQGLTIEQPSLDDVFLRVTGEALEHKVDAPPPGDDKRAEVTS
;
A
#
# COMPACT_ATOMS: atom_id res chain seq x y z
N MET A 1 -12.49 -10.87 -28.87
CA MET A 1 -12.15 -12.30 -28.86
C MET A 1 -11.70 -12.59 -27.44
N ALA A 2 -12.53 -13.29 -26.67
CA ALA A 2 -12.17 -13.72 -25.33
C ALA A 2 -11.18 -14.90 -25.48
N ASP A 3 -10.02 -14.75 -24.88
CA ASP A 3 -9.04 -15.84 -24.79
C ASP A 3 -9.60 -16.93 -23.88
N HIS A 4 -9.58 -18.16 -24.35
CA HIS A 4 -10.24 -19.34 -23.79
C HIS A 4 -9.57 -19.90 -22.51
N ASN A 5 -8.94 -19.05 -21.68
CA ASN A 5 -8.42 -19.40 -20.36
C ASN A 5 -9.03 -18.52 -19.24
N GLY A 6 -10.32 -18.35 -19.26
CA GLY A 6 -11.23 -18.06 -18.13
C GLY A 6 -10.87 -17.05 -17.01
N VAL A 7 -9.74 -16.38 -17.06
CA VAL A 7 -9.36 -15.35 -16.07
C VAL A 7 -9.55 -13.98 -16.74
N ASP A 8 -10.60 -13.27 -16.34
CA ASP A 8 -10.84 -11.89 -16.76
C ASP A 8 -9.70 -11.01 -16.20
N ARG A 9 -8.75 -10.60 -17.06
CA ARG A 9 -7.61 -9.75 -16.68
C ARG A 9 -8.08 -8.30 -16.66
N SER A 10 -8.30 -7.78 -15.48
CA SER A 10 -8.80 -6.42 -15.33
C SER A 10 -7.75 -5.37 -15.66
N ILE A 11 -6.46 -5.62 -15.36
CA ILE A 11 -5.36 -4.70 -15.67
C ILE A 11 -4.21 -5.51 -16.30
N THR A 12 -3.67 -5.02 -17.40
CA THR A 12 -2.42 -5.53 -17.98
C THR A 12 -1.48 -4.38 -18.31
N ALA A 13 -0.20 -4.56 -18.06
CA ALA A 13 0.87 -3.66 -18.50
C ALA A 13 2.01 -4.49 -19.06
N LYS A 14 2.61 -4.04 -20.18
CA LYS A 14 3.75 -4.73 -20.83
C LYS A 14 4.84 -3.72 -21.19
N ALA A 15 6.05 -3.97 -20.67
CA ALA A 15 7.24 -3.15 -20.87
C ALA A 15 6.94 -1.66 -20.61
N MET A 16 6.16 -1.38 -19.58
CA MET A 16 5.69 -0.03 -19.27
C MET A 16 6.88 0.84 -18.86
N ARG A 17 7.01 2.00 -19.50
CA ARG A 17 8.09 2.94 -19.23
C ARG A 17 7.59 4.37 -19.17
N ARG A 18 8.13 5.14 -18.22
CA ARG A 18 7.94 6.57 -18.12
C ARG A 18 9.23 7.28 -17.70
N ASP A 19 9.69 8.15 -18.58
CA ASP A 19 10.88 8.97 -18.38
C ASP A 19 10.50 10.42 -18.14
N PHE A 20 11.22 11.10 -17.23
CA PHE A 20 11.19 12.53 -17.00
C PHE A 20 12.64 13.05 -17.14
N GLY A 21 13.01 13.46 -18.36
CA GLY A 21 14.41 13.73 -18.69
C GLY A 21 15.27 12.48 -18.53
N GLU A 22 16.27 12.55 -17.67
CA GLU A 22 17.15 11.40 -17.38
C GLU A 22 16.58 10.43 -16.32
N LEU A 23 15.53 10.83 -15.62
CA LEU A 23 14.91 10.00 -14.60
C LEU A 23 13.94 8.98 -15.22
N HIS A 24 14.23 7.69 -15.02
CA HIS A 24 13.33 6.58 -15.38
C HIS A 24 12.39 6.27 -14.20
N ALA A 25 11.25 6.98 -14.13
CA ALA A 25 10.30 6.81 -13.02
C ALA A 25 9.56 5.47 -13.06
N VAL A 26 9.35 4.91 -14.25
CA VAL A 26 8.85 3.54 -14.49
C VAL A 26 9.73 2.97 -15.59
N ASP A 27 10.34 1.80 -15.38
CA ASP A 27 11.34 1.23 -16.27
C ASP A 27 11.10 -0.26 -16.53
N GLY A 28 10.30 -0.54 -17.55
CA GLY A 28 10.03 -1.90 -18.02
C GLY A 28 9.08 -2.70 -17.13
N VAL A 29 8.09 -2.06 -16.53
CA VAL A 29 7.12 -2.75 -15.65
C VAL A 29 6.17 -3.62 -16.46
N ASP A 30 6.09 -4.91 -16.08
CA ASP A 30 5.12 -5.88 -16.55
C ASP A 30 4.16 -6.24 -15.42
N LEU A 31 2.83 -6.21 -15.68
CA LEU A 31 1.79 -6.56 -14.71
C LEU A 31 0.63 -7.26 -15.40
N GLU A 32 0.06 -8.25 -14.72
CA GLU A 32 -1.17 -8.92 -15.13
C GLU A 32 -2.04 -9.15 -13.88
N ILE A 33 -3.11 -8.36 -13.71
CA ILE A 33 -3.95 -8.38 -12.51
C ILE A 33 -5.31 -8.96 -12.87
N PRO A 34 -5.70 -10.08 -12.25
CA PRO A 34 -7.03 -10.68 -12.42
C PRO A 34 -8.14 -9.79 -11.87
N GLY A 35 -9.36 -9.95 -12.40
CA GLY A 35 -10.55 -9.30 -11.86
C GLY A 35 -10.94 -9.79 -10.47
N GLY A 36 -11.58 -8.92 -9.67
CA GLY A 36 -12.12 -9.24 -8.36
C GLY A 36 -11.08 -9.45 -7.25
N ARG A 37 -9.85 -8.96 -7.45
CA ARG A 37 -8.76 -9.08 -6.46
C ARG A 37 -8.30 -7.72 -5.96
N ILE A 38 -7.73 -7.72 -4.76
CA ILE A 38 -6.98 -6.59 -4.22
C ILE A 38 -5.51 -6.79 -4.55
N PHE A 39 -4.96 -5.91 -5.38
CA PHE A 39 -3.55 -5.92 -5.76
C PHE A 39 -2.80 -4.79 -5.07
N GLY A 40 -1.78 -5.14 -4.28
CA GLY A 40 -0.91 -4.21 -3.57
C GLY A 40 0.32 -3.85 -4.40
N PHE A 41 0.57 -2.56 -4.64
CA PHE A 41 1.77 -2.06 -5.28
C PHE A 41 2.63 -1.34 -4.26
N LEU A 42 3.60 -2.05 -3.71
CA LEU A 42 4.39 -1.67 -2.54
C LEU A 42 5.75 -1.11 -2.95
N GLY A 43 6.21 -0.06 -2.29
CA GLY A 43 7.55 0.48 -2.49
C GLY A 43 7.79 1.80 -1.77
N PRO A 44 9.05 2.27 -1.70
CA PRO A 44 9.39 3.52 -1.05
C PRO A 44 8.88 4.74 -1.82
N ASN A 45 8.99 5.90 -1.19
CA ASN A 45 8.70 7.16 -1.85
C ASN A 45 9.66 7.38 -3.02
N GLY A 46 9.13 7.81 -4.17
CA GLY A 46 9.91 7.98 -5.38
C GLY A 46 10.17 6.71 -6.21
N ALA A 47 9.73 5.53 -5.76
CA ALA A 47 9.93 4.27 -6.51
C ALA A 47 9.14 4.18 -7.83
N GLY A 48 8.19 5.10 -8.10
CA GLY A 48 7.40 5.13 -9.34
C GLY A 48 5.93 4.74 -9.17
N LYS A 49 5.44 4.45 -7.96
CA LYS A 49 4.07 4.00 -7.67
C LYS A 49 3.00 4.92 -8.27
N SER A 50 2.96 6.18 -7.81
CA SER A 50 1.96 7.16 -8.30
C SER A 50 2.12 7.48 -9.78
N THR A 51 3.34 7.35 -10.34
CA THR A 51 3.56 7.50 -11.79
C THR A 51 2.86 6.39 -12.56
N LEU A 52 2.98 5.15 -12.12
CA LEU A 52 2.28 4.02 -12.76
C LEU A 52 0.77 4.16 -12.62
N VAL A 53 0.24 4.52 -11.44
CA VAL A 53 -1.19 4.80 -11.25
C VAL A 53 -1.66 5.87 -12.23
N LYS A 54 -0.96 6.99 -12.37
CA LYS A 54 -1.32 8.07 -13.31
C LYS A 54 -1.34 7.60 -14.76
N ILE A 55 -0.48 6.64 -15.14
CA ILE A 55 -0.51 6.05 -16.49
C ILE A 55 -1.75 5.16 -16.66
N LEU A 56 -1.98 4.24 -15.72
CA LEU A 56 -3.11 3.30 -15.78
C LEU A 56 -4.46 4.01 -15.72
N THR A 57 -4.55 5.13 -15.00
CA THR A 57 -5.75 5.97 -14.90
C THR A 57 -5.86 7.03 -16.02
N THR A 58 -4.98 6.98 -17.03
CA THR A 58 -4.99 7.88 -18.21
C THR A 58 -4.69 9.36 -17.93
N ILE A 59 -4.17 9.69 -16.75
CA ILE A 59 -3.75 11.05 -16.39
C ILE A 59 -2.40 11.39 -17.06
N LEU A 60 -1.54 10.37 -17.23
CA LEU A 60 -0.21 10.51 -17.81
C LEU A 60 0.01 9.52 -18.94
N ASN A 61 0.59 9.96 -20.05
CA ASN A 61 0.98 9.05 -21.13
C ASN A 61 2.29 8.34 -20.80
N PRO A 62 2.44 7.04 -21.10
CA PRO A 62 3.72 6.36 -21.00
C PRO A 62 4.69 6.86 -22.08
N THR A 63 6.01 6.75 -21.83
CA THR A 63 7.06 6.98 -22.83
C THR A 63 7.18 5.79 -23.79
N ALA A 64 7.00 4.56 -23.25
CA ALA A 64 6.98 3.31 -24.01
C ALA A 64 6.13 2.26 -23.29
N GLY A 65 5.91 1.13 -23.97
CA GLY A 65 5.06 0.05 -23.47
C GLY A 65 3.59 0.25 -23.80
N ARG A 66 2.76 -0.65 -23.28
CA ARG A 66 1.31 -0.64 -23.47
C ARG A 66 0.61 -1.17 -22.23
N ALA A 67 -0.58 -0.65 -21.96
CA ALA A 67 -1.43 -1.16 -20.89
C ALA A 67 -2.91 -1.18 -21.32
N THR A 68 -3.64 -2.10 -20.72
CA THR A 68 -5.10 -2.13 -20.80
C THR A 68 -5.69 -2.14 -19.40
N VAL A 69 -6.79 -1.42 -19.21
CA VAL A 69 -7.54 -1.35 -17.97
C VAL A 69 -9.01 -1.60 -18.30
N ALA A 70 -9.65 -2.54 -17.61
CA ALA A 70 -11.00 -3.02 -17.93
C ALA A 70 -11.18 -3.46 -19.38
N GLY A 71 -10.10 -3.97 -20.02
CA GLY A 71 -10.07 -4.36 -21.43
C GLY A 71 -9.86 -3.22 -22.43
N TYR A 72 -9.70 -1.96 -21.99
CA TYR A 72 -9.49 -0.78 -22.82
C TYR A 72 -8.04 -0.32 -22.81
N ASP A 73 -7.49 0.02 -23.98
CA ASP A 73 -6.15 0.58 -24.13
C ASP A 73 -6.07 1.98 -23.49
N VAL A 74 -5.12 2.19 -22.56
CA VAL A 74 -5.02 3.44 -21.79
C VAL A 74 -4.68 4.66 -22.63
N GLN A 75 -4.00 4.49 -23.79
CA GLN A 75 -3.62 5.57 -24.68
C GLN A 75 -4.70 5.89 -25.74
N LYS A 76 -5.35 4.83 -26.27
CA LYS A 76 -6.27 4.97 -27.39
C LYS A 76 -7.73 5.10 -26.98
N GLN A 77 -8.08 4.55 -25.80
CA GLN A 77 -9.46 4.45 -25.33
C GLN A 77 -9.62 5.07 -23.92
N GLY A 78 -8.84 6.10 -23.61
CA GLY A 78 -8.81 6.71 -22.27
C GLY A 78 -10.20 7.14 -21.74
N GLY A 79 -11.12 7.59 -22.60
CA GLY A 79 -12.50 7.87 -22.19
C GLY A 79 -13.20 6.65 -21.58
N LYS A 80 -13.11 5.49 -22.26
CA LYS A 80 -13.71 4.24 -21.79
C LYS A 80 -13.03 3.70 -20.54
N VAL A 81 -11.70 3.90 -20.41
CA VAL A 81 -11.00 3.58 -19.17
C VAL A 81 -11.58 4.39 -18.01
N ARG A 82 -11.70 5.73 -18.16
CA ARG A 82 -12.23 6.61 -17.10
C ARG A 82 -13.68 6.32 -16.71
N GLU A 83 -14.49 5.83 -17.64
CA GLU A 83 -15.86 5.37 -17.35
C GLU A 83 -15.88 4.06 -16.53
N ALA A 84 -14.84 3.24 -16.63
CA ALA A 84 -14.77 1.92 -15.99
C ALA A 84 -14.01 1.92 -14.63
N ILE A 85 -13.33 3.01 -14.28
CA ILE A 85 -12.48 3.08 -13.09
C ILE A 85 -12.95 4.16 -12.11
N GLY A 86 -12.83 3.87 -10.81
CA GLY A 86 -12.82 4.87 -9.74
C GLY A 86 -11.39 5.19 -9.33
N VAL A 87 -11.12 6.43 -8.94
CA VAL A 87 -9.76 6.84 -8.55
C VAL A 87 -9.82 7.71 -7.30
N ALA A 88 -9.12 7.32 -6.26
CA ALA A 88 -8.85 8.13 -5.07
C ALA A 88 -7.33 8.34 -4.99
N LEU A 89 -6.88 9.55 -5.33
CA LEU A 89 -5.45 9.91 -5.35
C LEU A 89 -4.96 10.28 -3.95
N GLN A 90 -3.65 10.42 -3.80
CA GLN A 90 -3.00 10.80 -2.54
C GLN A 90 -3.51 12.15 -2.01
N ASP A 91 -3.61 13.15 -2.89
CA ASP A 91 -4.19 14.44 -2.54
C ASP A 91 -5.72 14.41 -2.66
N VAL A 92 -6.40 14.61 -1.55
CA VAL A 92 -7.86 14.64 -1.49
C VAL A 92 -8.38 15.99 -1.98
N GLY A 93 -8.82 16.05 -3.22
CA GLY A 93 -9.28 17.27 -3.92
C GLY A 93 -10.73 17.67 -3.60
N LEU A 94 -11.14 17.68 -2.33
CA LEU A 94 -12.51 18.08 -1.93
C LEU A 94 -12.65 19.60 -1.87
N ASP A 95 -13.74 20.14 -2.43
CA ASP A 95 -14.12 21.53 -2.17
C ASP A 95 -14.50 21.70 -0.69
N PRO A 96 -13.74 22.50 0.10
CA PRO A 96 -13.97 22.63 1.53
C PRO A 96 -15.28 23.37 1.87
N LEU A 97 -15.90 24.07 0.92
CA LEU A 97 -17.12 24.83 1.10
C LEU A 97 -18.40 24.02 0.85
N MET A 98 -18.28 22.86 0.20
CA MET A 98 -19.41 21.97 -0.08
C MET A 98 -19.62 20.95 1.04
N THR A 99 -20.85 20.47 1.19
CA THR A 99 -21.18 19.33 2.02
C THR A 99 -20.88 18.03 1.28
N ALA A 100 -20.75 16.91 1.99
CA ALA A 100 -20.52 15.60 1.37
C ALA A 100 -21.62 15.23 0.36
N ARG A 101 -22.87 15.50 0.68
CA ARG A 101 -24.00 15.27 -0.23
C ARG A 101 -23.90 16.09 -1.50
N GLU A 102 -23.57 17.38 -1.40
CA GLU A 102 -23.40 18.25 -2.58
C GLU A 102 -22.27 17.76 -3.47
N LEU A 103 -21.13 17.37 -2.90
CA LEU A 103 -20.00 16.80 -3.65
C LEU A 103 -20.38 15.52 -4.39
N LEU A 104 -21.04 14.56 -3.71
CA LEU A 104 -21.48 13.31 -4.32
C LEU A 104 -22.52 13.53 -5.42
N MET A 105 -23.48 14.45 -5.21
CA MET A 105 -24.47 14.79 -6.24
C MET A 105 -23.80 15.43 -7.45
N LEU A 106 -22.91 16.41 -7.25
CA LEU A 106 -22.16 17.08 -8.32
C LEU A 106 -21.37 16.04 -9.14
N GLN A 107 -20.63 15.16 -8.45
CA GLN A 107 -19.84 14.12 -9.12
C GLN A 107 -20.74 13.16 -9.92
N SER A 108 -21.87 12.75 -9.34
CA SER A 108 -22.83 11.89 -10.04
C SER A 108 -23.42 12.55 -11.29
N GLU A 109 -23.77 13.86 -11.20
CA GLU A 109 -24.29 14.64 -12.32
C GLU A 109 -23.24 14.81 -13.43
N LEU A 110 -21.95 14.97 -13.08
CA LEU A 110 -20.84 15.01 -14.05
C LEU A 110 -20.66 13.69 -14.83
N PHE A 111 -21.03 12.55 -14.22
CA PHE A 111 -21.11 11.27 -14.91
C PHE A 111 -22.47 11.02 -15.61
N GLY A 112 -23.32 12.06 -15.72
CA GLY A 112 -24.57 11.99 -16.44
C GLY A 112 -25.74 11.40 -15.67
N THR A 113 -25.62 11.18 -14.36
CA THR A 113 -26.71 10.70 -13.52
C THR A 113 -27.75 11.80 -13.31
N PRO A 114 -29.05 11.57 -13.59
CA PRO A 114 -30.11 12.54 -13.31
C PRO A 114 -30.14 12.92 -11.82
N ARG A 115 -30.48 14.17 -11.54
CA ARG A 115 -30.37 14.78 -10.19
C ARG A 115 -31.16 14.06 -9.11
N ASP A 116 -32.34 13.53 -9.45
CA ASP A 116 -33.17 12.73 -8.53
C ASP A 116 -32.47 11.42 -8.14
N LYS A 117 -31.82 10.74 -9.10
CA LYS A 117 -31.02 9.54 -8.88
C LYS A 117 -29.71 9.86 -8.18
N ALA A 118 -29.07 10.99 -8.52
CA ALA A 118 -27.84 11.45 -7.86
C ALA A 118 -28.03 11.63 -6.35
N ARG A 119 -29.20 12.12 -5.91
CA ARG A 119 -29.53 12.25 -4.50
C ARG A 119 -29.60 10.90 -3.78
N THR A 120 -30.32 9.94 -4.35
CA THR A 120 -30.43 8.58 -3.80
C THR A 120 -29.05 7.88 -3.77
N MET A 121 -28.25 8.07 -4.84
CA MET A 121 -26.88 7.57 -4.90
C MET A 121 -26.01 8.17 -3.79
N ALA A 122 -26.08 9.48 -3.57
CA ALA A 122 -25.32 10.15 -2.52
C ALA A 122 -25.67 9.59 -1.13
N GLU A 123 -26.96 9.37 -0.84
CA GLU A 123 -27.40 8.79 0.44
C GLU A 123 -26.90 7.33 0.62
N ARG A 124 -26.95 6.53 -0.44
CA ARG A 124 -26.40 5.17 -0.46
C ARG A 124 -24.90 5.18 -0.17
N LEU A 125 -24.13 6.02 -0.89
CA LEU A 125 -22.68 6.08 -0.77
C LEU A 125 -22.22 6.62 0.59
N LEU A 126 -22.92 7.62 1.16
CA LEU A 126 -22.63 8.09 2.51
C LEU A 126 -22.80 6.97 3.55
N LYS A 127 -23.83 6.13 3.39
CA LYS A 127 -24.03 4.97 4.26
C LYS A 127 -22.94 3.91 4.02
N THR A 128 -22.57 3.68 2.77
CA THR A 128 -21.49 2.75 2.38
C THR A 128 -20.20 3.08 3.10
N VAL A 129 -19.81 4.35 3.18
CA VAL A 129 -18.53 4.76 3.79
C VAL A 129 -18.68 5.20 5.26
N GLY A 130 -19.83 4.94 5.91
CA GLY A 130 -20.07 5.29 7.32
C GLY A 130 -19.99 6.80 7.61
N LEU A 131 -20.59 7.61 6.73
CA LEU A 131 -20.72 9.05 6.88
C LEU A 131 -22.19 9.53 6.94
N ASP A 132 -23.14 8.61 7.05
CA ASP A 132 -24.58 8.89 7.10
C ASP A 132 -25.04 9.55 8.41
N ASP A 133 -24.33 9.31 9.51
CA ASP A 133 -24.59 9.92 10.83
C ASP A 133 -24.00 11.33 10.97
N VAL A 134 -23.26 11.81 9.98
CA VAL A 134 -22.63 13.14 10.01
C VAL A 134 -23.68 14.21 9.70
N ASP A 135 -23.66 15.33 10.46
CA ASP A 135 -24.56 16.47 10.20
C ASP A 135 -24.57 16.82 8.69
N PRO A 136 -25.74 16.72 8.02
CA PRO A 136 -25.86 16.98 6.58
C PRO A 136 -25.43 18.38 6.13
N LYS A 137 -25.37 19.34 7.07
CA LYS A 137 -24.93 20.72 6.83
C LYS A 137 -23.44 20.93 7.06
N LYS A 138 -22.75 19.93 7.63
CA LYS A 138 -21.31 20.02 7.90
C LYS A 138 -20.52 20.03 6.57
N ARG A 139 -19.70 21.03 6.37
CA ARG A 139 -18.87 21.19 5.17
C ARG A 139 -17.66 20.27 5.21
N ALA A 140 -17.21 19.81 4.05
CA ALA A 140 -16.06 18.91 3.92
C ALA A 140 -14.75 19.51 4.48
N GLY A 141 -14.62 20.83 4.47
CA GLY A 141 -13.51 21.52 5.12
C GLY A 141 -13.36 21.25 6.61
N ALA A 142 -14.47 20.98 7.31
CA ALA A 142 -14.52 20.68 8.74
C ALA A 142 -14.44 19.18 9.08
N TYR A 143 -14.19 18.32 8.08
CA TYR A 143 -14.02 16.87 8.26
C TYR A 143 -12.61 16.54 8.79
N SER A 144 -12.51 15.48 9.60
CA SER A 144 -11.20 14.89 9.93
C SER A 144 -10.53 14.28 8.69
N GLY A 145 -9.24 13.98 8.76
CA GLY A 145 -8.52 13.29 7.68
C GLY A 145 -9.21 12.00 7.24
N GLY A 146 -9.56 11.15 8.20
CA GLY A 146 -10.27 9.90 7.93
C GLY A 146 -11.66 10.11 7.31
N MET A 147 -12.42 11.13 7.74
CA MET A 147 -13.71 11.49 7.12
C MET A 147 -13.54 11.96 5.69
N LYS A 148 -12.51 12.78 5.42
CA LYS A 148 -12.20 13.26 4.07
C LYS A 148 -11.84 12.09 3.16
N ARG A 149 -11.04 11.15 3.65
CA ARG A 149 -10.63 9.98 2.87
C ARG A 149 -11.80 9.04 2.57
N ARG A 150 -12.71 8.83 3.53
CA ARG A 150 -13.94 8.07 3.29
C ARG A 150 -14.86 8.74 2.28
N LEU A 151 -14.97 10.07 2.31
CA LEU A 151 -15.72 10.82 1.31
C LEU A 151 -15.08 10.74 -0.08
N ASP A 152 -13.76 10.82 -0.19
CA ASP A 152 -13.01 10.67 -1.44
C ASP A 152 -13.24 9.27 -2.05
N LEU A 153 -13.21 8.23 -1.21
CA LEU A 153 -13.58 6.87 -1.62
C LEU A 153 -15.02 6.81 -2.16
N ALA A 154 -15.98 7.44 -1.47
CA ALA A 154 -17.37 7.49 -1.94
C ALA A 154 -17.51 8.21 -3.29
N LEU A 155 -16.76 9.29 -3.51
CA LEU A 155 -16.72 10.01 -4.79
C LEU A 155 -16.18 9.15 -5.94
N ALA A 156 -15.20 8.31 -5.67
CA ALA A 156 -14.66 7.38 -6.64
C ALA A 156 -15.66 6.29 -7.07
N LEU A 157 -16.72 6.07 -6.28
CA LEU A 157 -17.73 5.01 -6.49
C LEU A 157 -19.02 5.51 -7.17
N VAL A 158 -19.18 6.80 -7.46
CA VAL A 158 -20.47 7.38 -7.91
C VAL A 158 -21.03 6.81 -9.22
N HIS A 159 -20.20 6.22 -10.07
CA HIS A 159 -20.56 5.68 -11.37
C HIS A 159 -20.43 4.16 -11.46
N ASP A 160 -20.43 3.48 -10.30
CA ASP A 160 -20.31 2.02 -10.16
C ASP A 160 -19.12 1.44 -10.98
N PRO A 161 -17.86 1.87 -10.68
CA PRO A 161 -16.69 1.45 -11.43
C PRO A 161 -16.40 -0.06 -11.27
N ARG A 162 -15.76 -0.66 -12.27
CA ARG A 162 -15.30 -2.07 -12.23
C ARG A 162 -13.98 -2.22 -11.45
N ILE A 163 -13.13 -1.18 -11.47
CA ILE A 163 -11.80 -1.16 -10.89
C ILE A 163 -11.65 0.10 -10.07
N LEU A 164 -11.12 -0.02 -8.87
CA LEU A 164 -10.82 1.10 -7.98
C LEU A 164 -9.30 1.25 -7.82
N PHE A 165 -8.78 2.44 -8.14
CA PHE A 165 -7.40 2.81 -7.88
C PHE A 165 -7.31 3.65 -6.62
N LEU A 166 -6.47 3.22 -5.67
CA LEU A 166 -6.21 3.89 -4.40
C LEU A 166 -4.72 4.22 -4.30
N ASP A 167 -4.38 5.50 -4.37
CA ASP A 167 -2.98 5.94 -4.25
C ASP A 167 -2.71 6.38 -2.80
N GLU A 168 -1.99 5.54 -2.04
CA GLU A 168 -1.65 5.69 -0.63
C GLU A 168 -2.86 6.04 0.26
N PRO A 169 -3.91 5.18 0.32
CA PRO A 169 -5.21 5.53 0.89
C PRO A 169 -5.19 5.85 2.37
N THR A 170 -4.18 5.41 3.12
CA THR A 170 -4.10 5.59 4.57
C THR A 170 -2.94 6.47 5.02
N SER A 171 -2.23 7.11 4.07
CA SER A 171 -1.13 8.01 4.40
C SER A 171 -1.60 9.18 5.26
N GLY A 172 -0.88 9.45 6.36
CA GLY A 172 -1.18 10.55 7.29
C GLY A 172 -2.43 10.35 8.15
N LEU A 173 -3.03 9.16 8.19
CA LEU A 173 -4.16 8.83 9.04
C LEU A 173 -3.71 8.19 10.36
N ASP A 174 -4.46 8.47 11.42
CA ASP A 174 -4.31 7.78 12.70
C ASP A 174 -4.64 6.28 12.58
N PRO A 175 -4.15 5.42 13.51
CA PRO A 175 -4.35 3.97 13.42
C PRO A 175 -5.82 3.53 13.34
N ALA A 176 -6.74 4.20 14.05
CA ALA A 176 -8.15 3.84 14.03
C ALA A 176 -8.80 4.21 12.68
N SER A 177 -8.48 5.38 12.13
CA SER A 177 -8.92 5.82 10.81
C SER A 177 -8.36 4.91 9.71
N ARG A 178 -7.12 4.46 9.83
CA ARG A 178 -6.48 3.51 8.92
C ARG A 178 -7.22 2.17 8.90
N ALA A 179 -7.47 1.59 10.08
CA ALA A 179 -8.20 0.34 10.20
C ALA A 179 -9.60 0.42 9.56
N ALA A 180 -10.31 1.52 9.76
CA ALA A 180 -11.64 1.74 9.17
C ALA A 180 -11.60 1.81 7.63
N ILE A 181 -10.55 2.40 7.02
CA ILE A 181 -10.36 2.39 5.57
C ILE A 181 -10.06 0.97 5.07
N TRP A 182 -9.23 0.21 5.78
CA TRP A 182 -8.92 -1.18 5.40
C TRP A 182 -10.17 -2.08 5.39
N GLU A 183 -11.01 -1.95 6.41
CA GLU A 183 -12.29 -2.67 6.49
C GLU A 183 -13.21 -2.31 5.30
N GLU A 184 -13.28 -1.02 4.96
CA GLU A 184 -14.09 -0.56 3.84
C GLU A 184 -13.56 -1.07 2.50
N VAL A 185 -12.25 -1.02 2.27
CA VAL A 185 -11.61 -1.55 1.05
C VAL A 185 -11.88 -3.05 0.91
N ARG A 186 -11.70 -3.82 1.98
CA ARG A 186 -11.98 -5.27 1.97
C ARG A 186 -13.47 -5.53 1.70
N ARG A 187 -14.37 -4.79 2.33
CA ARG A 187 -15.82 -4.92 2.13
C ARG A 187 -16.23 -4.63 0.68
N LEU A 188 -15.68 -3.58 0.05
CA LEU A 188 -15.94 -3.28 -1.36
C LEU A 188 -15.50 -4.41 -2.29
N ASN A 189 -14.38 -5.05 -1.99
CA ASN A 189 -13.92 -6.20 -2.76
C ASN A 189 -14.84 -7.42 -2.53
N ASP A 190 -15.11 -7.78 -1.28
CA ASP A 190 -15.85 -9.00 -0.92
C ASP A 190 -17.34 -8.92 -1.36
N GLU A 191 -18.01 -7.77 -1.15
CA GLU A 191 -19.44 -7.63 -1.43
C GLU A 191 -19.74 -7.30 -2.91
N LEU A 192 -18.86 -6.51 -3.57
CA LEU A 192 -19.10 -6.03 -4.93
C LEU A 192 -18.25 -6.77 -5.99
N GLY A 193 -17.33 -7.64 -5.57
CA GLY A 193 -16.39 -8.30 -6.50
C GLY A 193 -15.46 -7.31 -7.23
N MET A 194 -15.24 -6.13 -6.64
CA MET A 194 -14.50 -5.04 -7.26
C MET A 194 -13.00 -5.36 -7.31
N THR A 195 -12.37 -5.10 -8.44
CA THR A 195 -10.90 -5.14 -8.52
C THR A 195 -10.34 -3.87 -7.89
N ILE A 196 -9.37 -4.00 -7.00
CA ILE A 196 -8.76 -2.87 -6.32
C ILE A 196 -7.26 -2.88 -6.58
N PHE A 197 -6.75 -1.77 -7.12
CA PHE A 197 -5.31 -1.50 -7.26
C PHE A 197 -4.92 -0.47 -6.21
N LEU A 198 -4.15 -0.90 -5.23
CA LEU A 198 -3.75 -0.03 -4.13
C LEU A 198 -2.23 0.17 -4.13
N THR A 199 -1.77 1.42 -4.07
CA THR A 199 -0.36 1.70 -3.79
C THR A 199 -0.18 1.99 -2.31
N THR A 200 0.95 1.56 -1.77
CA THR A 200 1.30 1.84 -0.38
C THR A 200 2.81 1.80 -0.16
N GLN A 201 3.25 2.49 0.89
CA GLN A 201 4.56 2.31 1.49
C GLN A 201 4.48 1.55 2.82
N TYR A 202 3.28 1.25 3.31
CA TYR A 202 3.05 0.53 4.56
C TYR A 202 2.92 -0.97 4.30
N LEU A 203 3.90 -1.72 4.79
CA LEU A 203 3.95 -3.18 4.65
C LEU A 203 2.77 -3.87 5.31
N GLU A 204 2.33 -3.38 6.48
CA GLU A 204 1.15 -3.88 7.19
C GLU A 204 -0.13 -3.76 6.35
N GLU A 205 -0.30 -2.65 5.61
CA GLU A 205 -1.45 -2.44 4.72
C GLU A 205 -1.46 -3.45 3.58
N ALA A 206 -0.30 -3.65 2.93
CA ALA A 206 -0.16 -4.63 1.87
C ALA A 206 -0.41 -6.06 2.38
N ASP A 207 0.17 -6.43 3.53
CA ASP A 207 0.01 -7.75 4.13
C ASP A 207 -1.44 -8.07 4.52
N ARG A 208 -2.16 -7.06 5.03
CA ARG A 208 -3.54 -7.22 5.51
C ARG A 208 -4.57 -7.22 4.39
N LEU A 209 -4.34 -6.44 3.33
CA LEU A 209 -5.34 -6.22 2.29
C LEU A 209 -5.10 -6.99 1.00
N ALA A 210 -3.85 -7.11 0.57
CA ALA A 210 -3.59 -7.57 -0.78
C ALA A 210 -3.69 -9.09 -0.92
N ASP A 211 -4.33 -9.55 -1.98
CA ASP A 211 -4.30 -10.95 -2.40
C ASP A 211 -3.00 -11.27 -3.15
N GLU A 212 -2.45 -10.27 -3.82
CA GLU A 212 -1.18 -10.32 -4.52
C GLU A 212 -0.47 -8.97 -4.39
N ILE A 213 0.86 -8.99 -4.27
CA ILE A 213 1.72 -7.82 -4.10
C ILE A 213 2.77 -7.80 -5.19
N ALA A 214 3.04 -6.63 -5.75
CA ALA A 214 4.30 -6.36 -6.45
C ALA A 214 5.10 -5.31 -5.69
N ILE A 215 6.37 -5.59 -5.44
CA ILE A 215 7.31 -4.67 -4.83
C ILE A 215 8.05 -3.94 -5.95
N ILE A 216 7.97 -2.61 -5.93
CA ILE A 216 8.69 -1.75 -6.87
C ILE A 216 9.82 -1.01 -6.16
N ASP A 217 11.00 -1.02 -6.77
CA ASP A 217 12.13 -0.18 -6.40
C ASP A 217 12.76 0.44 -7.65
N LYS A 218 13.09 1.72 -7.58
CA LYS A 218 13.75 2.48 -8.66
C LYS A 218 13.13 2.26 -10.05
N GLY A 219 11.79 2.25 -10.09
CA GLY A 219 11.00 2.09 -11.32
C GLY A 219 10.81 0.66 -11.81
N ARG A 220 11.32 -0.36 -11.13
CA ARG A 220 11.27 -1.76 -11.55
C ARG A 220 10.60 -2.64 -10.51
N ILE A 221 9.85 -3.64 -10.96
CA ILE A 221 9.34 -4.68 -10.06
C ILE A 221 10.49 -5.60 -9.67
N VAL A 222 10.74 -5.72 -8.36
CA VAL A 222 11.83 -6.53 -7.79
C VAL A 222 11.32 -7.84 -7.17
N ALA A 223 10.03 -7.91 -6.81
CA ALA A 223 9.37 -9.15 -6.37
C ALA A 223 7.87 -9.05 -6.64
N GLN A 224 7.21 -10.19 -6.90
CA GLN A 224 5.76 -10.28 -7.09
C GLN A 224 5.26 -11.65 -6.67
N GLY A 225 4.13 -11.70 -5.95
CA GLY A 225 3.49 -12.92 -5.48
C GLY A 225 2.43 -12.66 -4.42
N THR A 226 1.87 -13.71 -3.84
CA THR A 226 1.02 -13.55 -2.66
C THR A 226 1.87 -13.15 -1.45
N PRO A 227 1.33 -12.45 -0.45
CA PRO A 227 2.06 -12.13 0.79
C PRO A 227 2.73 -13.37 1.40
N SER A 228 2.02 -14.50 1.42
CA SER A 228 2.52 -15.77 1.96
C SER A 228 3.66 -16.37 1.14
N ASP A 229 3.60 -16.30 -0.18
CA ASP A 229 4.66 -16.81 -1.06
C ASP A 229 5.92 -15.98 -0.91
N LEU A 230 5.79 -14.64 -0.94
CA LEU A 230 6.92 -13.73 -0.77
C LEU A 230 7.63 -13.92 0.58
N LYS A 231 6.86 -14.08 1.67
CA LYS A 231 7.43 -14.37 2.99
C LYS A 231 8.18 -15.70 3.02
N ARG A 232 7.64 -16.73 2.37
CA ARG A 232 8.25 -18.08 2.30
C ARG A 232 9.56 -18.10 1.52
N GLU A 233 9.73 -17.22 0.52
CA GLU A 233 10.99 -17.07 -0.22
C GLU A 233 12.15 -16.57 0.66
N VAL A 234 11.86 -15.82 1.73
CA VAL A 234 12.88 -15.33 2.69
C VAL A 234 13.32 -16.46 3.63
N GLY A 235 12.39 -17.29 4.07
CA GLY A 235 12.59 -18.42 4.99
C GLY A 235 11.25 -18.81 5.62
N ASP A 236 11.19 -19.97 6.28
CA ASP A 236 9.95 -20.37 6.97
C ASP A 236 9.85 -19.74 8.38
N GLU A 237 11.00 -19.52 9.06
CA GLU A 237 11.08 -18.96 10.42
C GLU A 237 12.26 -18.00 10.54
N VAL A 238 12.11 -16.96 11.36
CA VAL A 238 13.14 -15.96 11.65
C VAL A 238 13.55 -16.07 13.12
N VAL A 239 14.85 -16.16 13.37
CA VAL A 239 15.43 -15.99 14.72
C VAL A 239 15.94 -14.55 14.81
N GLU A 240 15.30 -13.74 15.64
CA GLU A 240 15.76 -12.41 15.97
C GLU A 240 16.62 -12.47 17.21
N LEU A 241 17.85 -11.97 17.10
CA LEU A 241 18.82 -11.87 18.17
C LEU A 241 19.05 -10.40 18.53
N GLN A 242 18.96 -10.05 19.81
CA GLN A 242 19.19 -8.70 20.30
C GLN A 242 20.47 -8.64 21.15
N PHE A 243 21.28 -7.59 20.90
CA PHE A 243 22.59 -7.39 21.53
C PHE A 243 22.67 -6.08 22.31
N GLY A 244 23.64 -5.99 23.24
CA GLY A 244 23.87 -4.81 24.06
C GLY A 244 24.40 -3.59 23.29
N SER A 245 25.15 -3.84 22.22
CA SER A 245 25.77 -2.81 21.40
C SER A 245 25.76 -3.18 19.92
N CYS A 246 25.99 -2.20 19.05
CA CYS A 246 26.18 -2.44 17.61
C CYS A 246 27.48 -3.23 17.33
N GLU A 247 28.50 -3.09 18.21
CA GLU A 247 29.77 -3.83 18.10
C GLU A 247 29.56 -5.33 18.38
N ASP A 248 28.76 -5.65 19.41
CA ASP A 248 28.38 -7.04 19.70
C ASP A 248 27.58 -7.66 18.56
N ALA A 249 26.65 -6.91 17.98
CA ALA A 249 25.86 -7.37 16.81
C ALA A 249 26.73 -7.63 15.58
N ALA A 250 27.70 -6.76 15.29
CA ALA A 250 28.65 -6.95 14.20
C ALA A 250 29.55 -8.17 14.42
N SER A 251 30.04 -8.35 15.65
CA SER A 251 30.84 -9.52 16.02
C SER A 251 30.04 -10.82 15.95
N ALA A 252 28.75 -10.77 16.29
CA ALA A 252 27.82 -11.89 16.15
C ALA A 252 27.54 -12.23 14.68
N ASP A 253 27.40 -11.22 13.80
CA ASP A 253 27.23 -11.43 12.36
C ASP A 253 28.40 -12.24 11.79
N ASP A 254 29.63 -11.87 12.14
CA ASP A 254 30.82 -12.60 11.72
C ASP A 254 30.86 -14.03 12.28
N ALA A 255 30.58 -14.19 13.58
CA ALA A 255 30.60 -15.48 14.26
C ALA A 255 29.54 -16.47 13.74
N LEU A 256 28.38 -15.96 13.33
CA LEU A 256 27.25 -16.75 12.85
C LEU A 256 27.25 -16.97 11.33
N SER A 257 28.23 -16.41 10.60
CA SER A 257 28.28 -16.47 9.13
C SER A 257 28.24 -17.89 8.54
N ALA A 258 28.86 -18.85 9.23
CA ALA A 258 28.87 -20.25 8.80
C ALA A 258 27.60 -21.02 9.16
N VAL A 259 26.96 -20.69 10.30
CA VAL A 259 25.77 -21.38 10.83
C VAL A 259 24.49 -20.84 10.19
N ALA A 260 24.44 -19.54 9.94
CA ALA A 260 23.30 -18.84 9.35
C ALA A 260 23.73 -18.00 8.15
N PRO A 261 23.93 -18.60 6.97
CA PRO A 261 24.34 -17.86 5.76
C PRO A 261 23.27 -16.86 5.29
N ASN A 262 21.98 -17.15 5.55
CA ASN A 262 20.87 -16.26 5.24
C ASN A 262 20.55 -15.41 6.47
N ARG A 263 21.09 -14.18 6.52
CA ARG A 263 20.96 -13.31 7.68
C ARG A 263 21.00 -11.84 7.30
N GLN A 264 20.48 -11.00 8.19
CA GLN A 264 20.45 -9.54 8.04
C GLN A 264 20.81 -8.88 9.36
N ALA A 265 21.76 -7.93 9.32
CA ALA A 265 22.17 -7.14 10.46
C ALA A 265 21.54 -5.75 10.41
N GLY A 266 21.01 -5.27 11.56
CA GLY A 266 20.41 -3.95 11.69
C GLY A 266 20.65 -3.37 13.09
N GLY A 267 21.58 -2.43 13.21
CA GLY A 267 21.84 -1.78 14.49
C GLY A 267 22.31 -2.75 15.59
N ARG A 268 21.46 -3.02 16.59
CA ARG A 268 21.74 -3.98 17.69
C ARG A 268 21.05 -5.32 17.51
N GLU A 269 20.49 -5.57 16.34
CA GLU A 269 19.69 -6.74 16.03
C GLU A 269 20.32 -7.52 14.89
N LEU A 270 20.13 -8.85 14.92
CA LEU A 270 20.52 -9.74 13.85
C LEU A 270 19.34 -10.70 13.58
N ARG A 271 18.86 -10.71 12.36
CA ARG A 271 17.76 -11.58 11.91
C ARG A 271 18.32 -12.72 11.07
N LEU A 272 18.01 -13.94 11.46
CA LEU A 272 18.52 -15.17 10.86
C LEU A 272 17.34 -15.97 10.32
N TYR A 273 17.44 -16.42 9.08
CA TYR A 273 16.33 -17.09 8.36
C TYR A 273 16.61 -18.58 8.23
N PHE A 274 15.68 -19.41 8.71
CA PHE A 274 15.77 -20.87 8.74
C PHE A 274 14.49 -21.54 8.24
N GLY A 275 14.59 -22.79 7.73
CA GLY A 275 13.43 -23.63 7.48
C GLY A 275 12.79 -24.15 8.77
N ARG A 276 13.59 -24.28 9.85
CA ARG A 276 13.17 -24.69 11.20
C ARG A 276 14.08 -24.04 12.24
N ALA A 277 13.68 -22.89 12.73
CA ALA A 277 14.49 -22.10 13.64
C ALA A 277 14.81 -22.82 14.97
N ALA A 278 13.82 -23.49 15.55
CA ALA A 278 13.98 -24.16 16.84
C ALA A 278 15.09 -25.24 16.84
N GLU A 279 15.33 -25.90 15.71
CA GLU A 279 16.39 -26.91 15.58
C GLU A 279 17.79 -26.27 15.57
N ASN A 280 17.91 -25.03 15.10
CA ASN A 280 19.19 -24.32 14.92
C ASN A 280 19.58 -23.45 16.14
N VAL A 281 18.63 -23.05 16.99
CA VAL A 281 18.89 -22.22 18.18
C VAL A 281 20.02 -22.76 19.07
N PRO A 282 20.12 -24.06 19.39
CA PRO A 282 21.22 -24.56 20.23
C PRO A 282 22.61 -24.37 19.61
N GLU A 283 22.72 -24.39 18.30
CA GLU A 283 23.99 -24.16 17.57
C GLU A 283 24.34 -22.68 17.55
N LEU A 284 23.36 -21.80 17.33
CA LEU A 284 23.52 -20.36 17.40
C LEU A 284 24.05 -19.91 18.77
N VAL A 285 23.42 -20.41 19.85
CA VAL A 285 23.82 -20.05 21.22
C VAL A 285 25.25 -20.52 21.50
N ARG A 286 25.62 -21.75 21.07
CA ARG A 286 27.00 -22.23 21.25
C ARG A 286 28.04 -21.42 20.48
N ALA A 287 27.70 -20.99 19.26
CA ALA A 287 28.60 -20.16 18.47
C ALA A 287 28.83 -18.78 19.11
N LEU A 288 27.77 -18.15 19.63
CA LEU A 288 27.86 -16.89 20.36
C LEU A 288 28.64 -17.01 21.69
N ASP A 289 28.36 -18.06 22.47
CA ASP A 289 29.10 -18.34 23.70
C ASP A 289 30.58 -18.60 23.42
N GLY A 290 30.91 -19.32 22.35
CA GLY A 290 32.29 -19.58 21.92
C GLY A 290 33.04 -18.31 21.50
N ALA A 291 32.31 -17.31 20.99
CA ALA A 291 32.84 -16.00 20.64
C ALA A 291 32.82 -15.00 21.83
N GLY A 292 32.30 -15.39 23.00
CA GLY A 292 32.19 -14.54 24.18
C GLY A 292 31.15 -13.43 24.06
N ILE A 293 30.20 -13.54 23.13
CA ILE A 293 29.16 -12.55 22.84
C ILE A 293 27.93 -12.84 23.68
N ARG A 294 27.44 -11.84 24.42
CA ARG A 294 26.24 -11.97 25.27
C ARG A 294 24.98 -11.56 24.51
N LEU A 295 24.05 -12.51 24.43
CA LEU A 295 22.71 -12.28 23.90
C LEU A 295 21.82 -11.59 24.95
N GLN A 296 21.09 -10.55 24.57
CA GLN A 296 20.08 -9.89 25.42
C GLN A 296 18.68 -10.43 25.21
N GLY A 297 18.34 -10.82 23.98
CA GLY A 297 17.06 -11.39 23.65
C GLY A 297 17.14 -12.33 22.46
N LEU A 298 16.27 -13.33 22.44
CA LEU A 298 16.06 -14.25 21.31
C LEU A 298 14.57 -14.45 21.13
N THR A 299 14.08 -14.18 19.92
CA THR A 299 12.68 -14.42 19.53
C THR A 299 12.65 -15.27 18.27
N ILE A 300 11.65 -16.15 18.15
CA ILE A 300 11.39 -16.91 16.93
C ILE A 300 10.05 -16.43 16.39
N GLU A 301 10.05 -15.97 15.16
CA GLU A 301 8.88 -15.38 14.49
C GLU A 301 8.72 -15.93 13.08
N GLN A 302 7.56 -15.69 12.47
CA GLN A 302 7.40 -15.90 11.03
C GLN A 302 7.93 -14.68 10.27
N PRO A 303 8.47 -14.88 9.05
CA PRO A 303 8.91 -13.76 8.22
C PRO A 303 7.81 -12.73 7.99
N SER A 304 8.18 -11.47 8.02
CA SER A 304 7.31 -10.34 7.70
C SER A 304 7.54 -9.87 6.26
N LEU A 305 6.68 -9.00 5.76
CA LEU A 305 6.95 -8.30 4.49
C LEU A 305 8.13 -7.33 4.61
N ASP A 306 8.47 -6.85 5.83
CA ASP A 306 9.69 -6.08 6.08
C ASP A 306 10.94 -6.86 5.71
N ASP A 307 10.99 -8.15 6.10
CA ASP A 307 12.08 -9.05 5.76
C ASP A 307 12.20 -9.27 4.25
N VAL A 308 11.06 -9.44 3.58
CA VAL A 308 11.01 -9.55 2.12
C VAL A 308 11.57 -8.29 1.48
N PHE A 309 11.07 -7.12 1.90
CA PHE A 309 11.44 -5.84 1.34
C PHE A 309 12.95 -5.57 1.50
N LEU A 310 13.47 -5.75 2.72
CA LEU A 310 14.88 -5.57 3.03
C LEU A 310 15.76 -6.52 2.19
N ARG A 311 15.33 -7.76 1.99
CA ARG A 311 16.07 -8.74 1.19
C ARG A 311 16.16 -8.37 -0.29
N VAL A 312 15.06 -7.85 -0.89
CA VAL A 312 15.01 -7.59 -2.33
C VAL A 312 15.55 -6.22 -2.71
N THR A 313 15.53 -5.24 -1.78
CA THR A 313 15.99 -3.87 -2.02
C THR A 313 17.35 -3.56 -1.39
N GLY A 314 17.73 -4.31 -0.34
CA GLY A 314 18.92 -4.05 0.48
C GLY A 314 18.77 -2.88 1.47
N GLU A 315 17.60 -2.24 1.52
CA GLU A 315 17.32 -1.08 2.36
C GLU A 315 15.99 -1.30 3.11
N ALA A 316 15.94 -0.95 4.40
CA ALA A 316 14.69 -0.97 5.16
C ALA A 316 13.77 0.18 4.70
N LEU A 317 12.45 -0.07 4.66
CA LEU A 317 11.50 1.03 4.49
C LEU A 317 11.60 1.95 5.71
N GLU A 318 11.80 3.25 5.49
CA GLU A 318 11.76 4.23 6.57
C GLU A 318 10.35 4.26 7.18
N HIS A 319 10.17 3.60 8.32
CA HIS A 319 9.01 3.81 9.16
C HIS A 319 9.14 5.20 9.78
N LYS A 320 8.55 6.23 9.18
CA LYS A 320 8.22 7.44 9.92
C LYS A 320 7.14 7.02 10.93
N VAL A 321 7.58 6.64 12.13
CA VAL A 321 6.72 6.71 13.30
C VAL A 321 6.31 8.17 13.40
N ASP A 322 5.03 8.48 13.14
CA ASP A 322 4.48 9.81 13.31
C ASP A 322 4.80 10.25 14.75
N ALA A 323 5.80 11.13 14.88
CA ALA A 323 6.07 11.77 16.18
C ALA A 323 4.79 12.53 16.57
N PRO A 324 4.33 12.41 17.82
CA PRO A 324 3.17 13.18 18.26
C PRO A 324 3.45 14.67 18.01
N PRO A 325 2.45 15.47 17.61
CA PRO A 325 2.63 16.90 17.35
C PRO A 325 3.25 17.55 18.60
N PRO A 326 4.19 18.49 18.43
CA PRO A 326 4.78 19.19 19.54
C PRO A 326 3.67 19.80 20.37
N GLY A 327 3.60 19.40 21.64
CA GLY A 327 2.62 19.91 22.58
C GLY A 327 2.73 21.43 22.65
N ASP A 328 1.60 22.10 22.53
CA ASP A 328 1.44 23.56 22.74
C ASP A 328 1.76 23.88 24.21
N ASP A 329 3.03 24.00 24.52
CA ASP A 329 3.52 24.47 25.81
C ASP A 329 3.45 26.00 25.85
N LYS A 330 2.22 26.53 25.78
CA LYS A 330 1.87 27.93 26.07
C LYS A 330 0.89 27.99 27.23
N ARG A 331 1.36 27.63 28.44
CA ARG A 331 0.75 28.04 29.69
C ARG A 331 1.84 28.15 30.76
N ALA A 332 2.40 29.33 30.88
CA ALA A 332 2.85 29.92 32.17
C ALA A 332 3.64 31.19 31.84
N GLU A 333 2.98 32.33 31.95
CA GLU A 333 3.55 33.60 32.40
C GLU A 333 2.50 34.71 32.26
N VAL A 334 1.59 34.74 33.24
CA VAL A 334 0.92 35.99 33.64
C VAL A 334 0.67 35.87 35.13
N THR A 335 1.64 36.35 35.95
CA THR A 335 1.39 36.94 37.27
C THR A 335 2.60 37.77 37.63
N SER A 336 2.52 39.06 37.45
CA SER A 336 2.92 40.10 38.39
C SER A 336 2.48 41.46 37.86
#